data_6f3361a78b6705b2fb574e21454bc4e6
#
_entry.id   6f3361a78b6705b2fb574e21454bc4e6
#
_cell.length_a   1.000
_cell.length_b   1.000
_cell.length_c   1.000
_cell.angle_alpha   90.00
_cell.angle_beta   90.00
_cell.angle_gamma   90.00
#
_symmetry.space_group_name_H-M   'P 1'
#
loop_
_entity.id
_entity.type
_entity.pdbx_description
1 polymer ?
#
loop_
_entity_poly.entity_id
_entity_poly.type
_entity_poly.pdbx_seq_one_letter_code
_entity_poly.pdbx_strand_id
1 'polypeptide(L)'
;MDEKSLLSLYSQSEIDKMKAYTKQKQAEEATDSEDTSEDSKDSTKKKTDDQKTIYDAFNELWRNSIISDTNEPGSTYKPFTVATGLESGALTGNENYFCTGSLMVGKRNIGCSHVHGNITLKDAVAKSCNVAMMNIGFKEGADTFYKYQNIFGFGRSTGIDLPGETDTKSLVYNASNYSNSVTLATNAFGQNFNCTMMQMAAGFCSLINGGNYYRPHIVKQIQSDNGAVVKDIGKEVLRKTISEETSATIRSYMQQTVESGTGTKAQIEGYSIGGKTGTAEKIPRNKKDYYISFIGFTPVESPQLLIYVTIDEPNVSFQANAGLAVELEKACMEEIVDVLGIKPETTDTSNTDNASTEQKDDTSSATTEASSNTTKNKKNTSSSTTKSKKNTKDAANQ
;
A
#
# COMPACT_ATOMS: atom_id res chain seq x y z
N MET A 1 23.14 -32.50 -11.94
CA MET A 1 24.42 -31.87 -12.34
C MET A 1 25.30 -31.93 -11.11
N ASP A 2 26.54 -32.38 -11.21
CA ASP A 2 27.43 -32.35 -10.06
C ASP A 2 28.02 -30.96 -9.81
N GLU A 3 28.57 -30.73 -8.62
CA GLU A 3 29.08 -29.39 -8.20
C GLU A 3 30.15 -28.87 -9.18
N LYS A 4 31.04 -29.76 -9.68
CA LYS A 4 32.11 -29.39 -10.60
C LYS A 4 31.55 -28.89 -11.95
N SER A 5 30.51 -29.55 -12.44
CA SER A 5 29.82 -29.15 -13.67
C SER A 5 29.08 -27.82 -13.49
N LEU A 6 28.46 -27.60 -12.31
CA LEU A 6 27.79 -26.36 -11.98
C LEU A 6 28.78 -25.19 -11.89
N LEU A 7 29.90 -25.36 -11.18
CA LEU A 7 30.94 -24.37 -11.02
C LEU A 7 31.61 -23.98 -12.36
N SER A 8 31.66 -24.91 -13.33
CA SER A 8 32.22 -24.62 -14.65
C SER A 8 31.43 -23.61 -15.46
N LEU A 9 30.21 -23.30 -15.08
CA LEU A 9 29.34 -22.30 -15.72
C LEU A 9 29.64 -20.85 -15.27
N TYR A 10 30.48 -20.69 -14.23
CA TYR A 10 30.78 -19.40 -13.63
C TYR A 10 32.25 -19.04 -13.74
N SER A 11 32.54 -17.75 -13.79
CA SER A 11 33.91 -17.25 -13.72
C SER A 11 34.51 -17.48 -12.32
N GLN A 12 35.84 -17.57 -12.23
CA GLN A 12 36.52 -17.71 -10.95
C GLN A 12 36.15 -16.59 -9.95
N SER A 13 35.95 -15.37 -10.45
CA SER A 13 35.55 -14.22 -9.61
C SER A 13 34.15 -14.41 -9.00
N GLU A 14 33.22 -15.00 -9.75
CA GLU A 14 31.87 -15.31 -9.24
C GLU A 14 31.92 -16.43 -8.22
N ILE A 15 32.71 -17.46 -8.47
CA ILE A 15 32.92 -18.57 -7.53
C ILE A 15 33.53 -18.04 -6.22
N ASP A 16 34.49 -17.14 -6.28
CA ASP A 16 35.12 -16.56 -5.09
C ASP A 16 34.15 -15.67 -4.29
N LYS A 17 33.26 -14.92 -4.96
CA LYS A 17 32.18 -14.17 -4.31
C LYS A 17 31.18 -15.11 -3.61
N MET A 18 30.80 -16.21 -4.24
CA MET A 18 29.90 -17.21 -3.65
C MET A 18 30.51 -17.86 -2.42
N LYS A 19 31.81 -18.22 -2.46
CA LYS A 19 32.54 -18.76 -1.30
C LYS A 19 32.65 -17.75 -0.16
N ALA A 20 32.90 -16.48 -0.48
CA ALA A 20 32.95 -15.41 0.51
C ALA A 20 31.59 -15.22 1.17
N TYR A 21 30.50 -15.21 0.40
CA TYR A 21 29.12 -15.13 0.88
C TYR A 21 28.77 -16.30 1.82
N THR A 22 29.09 -17.55 1.41
CA THR A 22 28.87 -18.75 2.24
C THR A 22 29.59 -18.64 3.58
N LYS A 23 30.86 -18.18 3.54
CA LYS A 23 31.66 -17.99 4.76
C LYS A 23 31.10 -16.91 5.69
N GLN A 24 30.60 -15.80 5.10
CA GLN A 24 29.96 -14.72 5.87
C GLN A 24 28.69 -15.23 6.55
N LYS A 25 27.83 -15.95 5.85
CA LYS A 25 26.60 -16.51 6.40
C LYS A 25 26.84 -17.53 7.52
N GLN A 26 27.86 -18.38 7.37
CA GLN A 26 28.29 -19.32 8.44
C GLN A 26 28.77 -18.56 9.69
N ALA A 27 29.46 -17.43 9.52
CA ALA A 27 29.89 -16.60 10.62
C ALA A 27 28.73 -15.90 11.34
N GLU A 28 27.74 -15.41 10.58
CA GLU A 28 26.51 -14.78 11.12
C GLU A 28 25.67 -15.80 11.93
N GLU A 29 25.51 -17.02 11.42
CA GLU A 29 24.80 -18.11 12.13
C GLU A 29 25.53 -18.61 13.38
N ALA A 30 26.86 -18.56 13.40
CA ALA A 30 27.67 -18.91 14.57
C ALA A 30 27.53 -17.90 15.71
N THR A 31 27.37 -16.60 15.40
CA THR A 31 27.17 -15.56 16.39
C THR A 31 25.77 -15.58 17.01
N ASP A 32 24.74 -15.99 16.27
CA ASP A 32 23.36 -16.14 16.77
C ASP A 32 23.19 -17.38 17.70
N SER A 33 24.10 -18.34 17.66
CA SER A 33 24.03 -19.55 18.50
C SER A 33 24.67 -19.41 19.89
N GLU A 34 25.43 -18.35 20.16
CA GLU A 34 26.08 -18.16 21.47
C GLU A 34 25.17 -17.51 22.53
N ASP A 35 23.99 -16.99 22.15
CA ASP A 35 23.12 -16.25 23.08
C ASP A 35 21.94 -17.09 23.65
N THR A 36 21.94 -18.43 23.43
CA THR A 36 20.93 -19.33 24.01
C THR A 36 21.54 -20.57 24.63
N SER A 37 22.18 -20.45 25.78
CA SER A 37 22.50 -21.59 26.61
C SER A 37 22.43 -21.29 28.08
N GLU A 38 21.29 -21.64 28.69
CA GLU A 38 21.27 -22.32 30.00
C GLU A 38 19.93 -23.04 30.18
N ASP A 39 20.06 -24.34 30.53
CA ASP A 39 19.06 -25.33 30.95
C ASP A 39 18.34 -26.16 29.87
N SER A 40 19.01 -27.27 29.49
CA SER A 40 18.47 -28.65 29.70
C SER A 40 19.48 -29.68 29.19
N LYS A 41 20.04 -30.44 30.14
CA LYS A 41 20.76 -31.70 29.85
C LYS A 41 19.75 -32.77 29.44
N ASP A 42 19.67 -33.07 28.16
CA ASP A 42 19.32 -34.42 27.71
C ASP A 42 20.24 -34.82 26.55
N SER A 43 21.06 -35.83 26.88
CA SER A 43 22.02 -36.42 25.99
C SER A 43 21.31 -37.35 25.02
N THR A 44 21.29 -37.00 23.75
CA THR A 44 21.41 -37.86 22.56
C THR A 44 20.79 -37.20 21.33
N LYS A 45 21.62 -36.47 20.63
CA LYS A 45 21.76 -36.42 19.17
C LYS A 45 22.76 -35.32 18.85
N LYS A 46 24.02 -35.74 18.63
CA LYS A 46 24.93 -34.93 17.83
C LYS A 46 24.22 -34.66 16.50
N LYS A 47 23.59 -33.48 16.36
CA LYS A 47 23.32 -32.95 15.04
C LYS A 47 24.69 -32.74 14.42
N THR A 48 24.98 -33.49 13.37
CA THR A 48 26.00 -33.18 12.41
C THR A 48 25.85 -31.71 12.07
N ASP A 49 26.90 -30.96 12.35
CA ASP A 49 27.06 -29.57 11.90
C ASP A 49 26.90 -29.61 10.37
N ASP A 50 25.69 -29.29 9.88
CA ASP A 50 25.42 -29.21 8.46
C ASP A 50 26.11 -27.92 7.98
N GLN A 51 27.39 -28.05 7.63
CA GLN A 51 28.10 -27.02 6.90
C GLN A 51 27.26 -26.67 5.68
N LYS A 52 26.76 -25.45 5.61
CA LYS A 52 26.10 -24.92 4.41
C LYS A 52 26.95 -25.24 3.20
N THR A 53 26.41 -26.00 2.30
CA THR A 53 27.09 -26.40 1.06
C THR A 53 27.09 -25.23 0.07
N ILE A 54 27.96 -25.31 -0.93
CA ILE A 54 27.94 -24.36 -2.03
C ILE A 54 26.61 -24.39 -2.78
N TYR A 55 25.89 -25.50 -2.76
CA TYR A 55 24.54 -25.62 -3.32
C TYR A 55 23.52 -24.83 -2.53
N ASP A 56 23.64 -24.78 -1.21
CA ASP A 56 22.76 -23.95 -0.37
C ASP A 56 22.97 -22.45 -0.68
N ALA A 57 24.23 -22.03 -0.86
CA ALA A 57 24.56 -20.68 -1.29
C ALA A 57 24.00 -20.36 -2.67
N PHE A 58 24.06 -21.27 -3.63
CA PHE A 58 23.42 -21.10 -4.94
C PHE A 58 21.90 -21.00 -4.83
N ASN A 59 21.27 -21.85 -4.03
CA ASN A 59 19.84 -21.82 -3.82
C ASN A 59 19.40 -20.49 -3.20
N GLU A 60 20.17 -19.94 -2.28
CA GLU A 60 19.90 -18.60 -1.72
C GLU A 60 20.08 -17.49 -2.75
N LEU A 61 21.14 -17.54 -3.57
CA LEU A 61 21.40 -16.52 -4.61
C LEU A 61 20.38 -16.55 -5.75
N TRP A 62 19.89 -17.74 -6.12
CA TRP A 62 18.90 -17.89 -7.19
C TRP A 62 17.47 -17.77 -6.72
N ARG A 63 17.27 -17.76 -5.43
CA ARG A 63 15.93 -17.60 -4.86
C ARG A 63 15.40 -16.20 -5.17
N ASN A 64 14.21 -16.14 -5.76
CA ASN A 64 13.55 -14.86 -5.99
C ASN A 64 12.78 -14.45 -4.72
N SER A 65 13.39 -13.59 -3.92
CA SER A 65 12.81 -13.10 -2.66
C SER A 65 11.43 -12.43 -2.84
N ILE A 66 11.12 -11.87 -4.01
CA ILE A 66 9.84 -11.21 -4.30
C ILE A 66 8.65 -12.19 -4.20
N ILE A 67 8.87 -13.46 -4.55
CA ILE A 67 7.83 -14.50 -4.56
C ILE A 67 8.03 -15.57 -3.48
N SER A 68 9.26 -15.68 -2.92
CA SER A 68 9.61 -16.74 -1.98
C SER A 68 9.66 -16.28 -0.53
N ASP A 69 9.99 -14.99 -0.26
CA ASP A 69 10.10 -14.47 1.09
C ASP A 69 8.78 -13.84 1.54
N THR A 70 8.51 -13.99 2.83
CA THR A 70 7.27 -13.50 3.42
C THR A 70 7.56 -12.59 4.61
N ASN A 71 6.89 -11.45 4.63
CA ASN A 71 7.03 -10.46 5.68
C ASN A 71 5.66 -9.94 6.11
N GLU A 72 5.57 -9.37 7.31
CA GLU A 72 4.42 -8.58 7.69
C GLU A 72 4.36 -7.33 6.79
N PRO A 73 3.24 -7.05 6.12
CA PRO A 73 3.14 -5.91 5.21
C PRO A 73 3.19 -4.56 5.94
N GLY A 74 2.88 -4.55 7.23
CA GLY A 74 2.78 -3.32 8.00
C GLY A 74 1.76 -2.34 7.40
N SER A 75 2.05 -1.06 7.51
CA SER A 75 1.10 0.00 7.12
C SER A 75 0.77 0.06 5.63
N THR A 76 1.45 -0.68 4.75
CA THR A 76 1.06 -0.80 3.33
C THR A 76 -0.24 -1.60 3.16
N TYR A 77 -0.67 -2.35 4.18
CA TYR A 77 -1.96 -3.05 4.20
C TYR A 77 -3.17 -2.14 4.49
N LYS A 78 -3.00 -0.98 5.11
CA LYS A 78 -4.09 -0.10 5.52
C LYS A 78 -5.07 0.32 4.40
N PRO A 79 -4.62 0.59 3.16
CA PRO A 79 -5.55 0.82 2.05
C PRO A 79 -6.51 -0.33 1.80
N PHE A 80 -6.10 -1.59 2.01
CA PHE A 80 -6.98 -2.76 1.89
C PHE A 80 -8.07 -2.79 2.96
N THR A 81 -7.71 -2.46 4.19
CA THR A 81 -8.68 -2.32 5.29
C THR A 81 -9.72 -1.25 4.95
N VAL A 82 -9.28 -0.05 4.55
CA VAL A 82 -10.22 1.02 4.18
C VAL A 82 -11.08 0.64 2.97
N ALA A 83 -10.49 0.01 1.95
CA ALA A 83 -11.22 -0.47 0.78
C ALA A 83 -12.27 -1.52 1.14
N THR A 84 -11.94 -2.45 2.07
CA THR A 84 -12.89 -3.42 2.61
C THR A 84 -14.08 -2.73 3.26
N GLY A 85 -13.81 -1.74 4.11
CA GLY A 85 -14.85 -0.99 4.80
C GLY A 85 -15.78 -0.23 3.85
N LEU A 86 -15.23 0.44 2.84
CA LEU A 86 -16.00 1.16 1.82
C LEU A 86 -16.82 0.19 0.95
N GLU A 87 -16.19 -0.85 0.41
CA GLU A 87 -16.83 -1.79 -0.51
C GLU A 87 -17.91 -2.64 0.16
N SER A 88 -17.75 -2.97 1.44
CA SER A 88 -18.75 -3.71 2.21
C SER A 88 -19.89 -2.85 2.74
N GLY A 89 -19.82 -1.52 2.59
CA GLY A 89 -20.77 -0.57 3.16
C GLY A 89 -20.60 -0.37 4.68
N ALA A 90 -19.56 -0.92 5.29
CA ALA A 90 -19.22 -0.63 6.69
C ALA A 90 -18.76 0.83 6.87
N LEU A 91 -18.17 1.43 5.85
CA LEU A 91 -17.78 2.84 5.83
C LEU A 91 -18.57 3.60 4.75
N THR A 92 -18.79 4.89 5.01
CA THR A 92 -19.45 5.84 4.09
C THR A 92 -18.46 6.78 3.39
N GLY A 93 -17.19 6.79 3.84
CA GLY A 93 -16.17 7.73 3.39
C GLY A 93 -16.09 9.04 4.19
N ASN A 94 -17.08 9.33 5.04
CA ASN A 94 -17.17 10.58 5.81
C ASN A 94 -16.84 10.39 7.30
N GLU A 95 -16.25 9.27 7.67
CA GLU A 95 -15.91 8.98 9.06
C GLU A 95 -14.82 9.90 9.59
N ASN A 96 -14.95 10.17 10.90
CA ASN A 96 -13.92 10.83 11.70
C ASN A 96 -13.48 9.91 12.84
N TYR A 97 -12.20 9.97 13.15
CA TYR A 97 -11.58 9.16 14.19
C TYR A 97 -10.84 10.04 15.18
N PHE A 98 -10.85 9.66 16.45
CA PHE A 98 -10.08 10.32 17.49
C PHE A 98 -8.95 9.41 17.96
N CYS A 99 -7.70 9.83 17.74
CA CYS A 99 -6.51 9.07 18.09
C CYS A 99 -5.75 9.71 19.24
N THR A 100 -5.73 9.05 20.39
CA THR A 100 -4.97 9.43 21.58
C THR A 100 -3.55 8.87 21.63
N GLY A 101 -3.09 8.21 20.54
CA GLY A 101 -1.79 7.55 20.47
C GLY A 101 -1.83 6.05 20.78
N SER A 102 -2.94 5.51 21.28
CA SER A 102 -3.13 4.08 21.50
C SER A 102 -4.62 3.72 21.62
N LEU A 103 -4.92 2.43 21.55
CA LEU A 103 -6.26 1.88 21.79
C LEU A 103 -6.13 0.64 22.67
N MET A 104 -6.95 0.58 23.73
CA MET A 104 -7.05 -0.60 24.58
C MET A 104 -7.93 -1.66 23.86
N VAL A 105 -7.34 -2.80 23.56
CA VAL A 105 -8.04 -3.93 22.91
C VAL A 105 -7.94 -5.15 23.82
N GLY A 106 -9.04 -5.51 24.43
CA GLY A 106 -9.05 -6.51 25.51
C GLY A 106 -8.14 -6.06 26.67
N LYS A 107 -7.08 -6.83 26.93
CA LYS A 107 -6.11 -6.52 27.99
C LYS A 107 -4.79 -5.88 27.44
N ARG A 108 -4.74 -5.58 26.14
CA ARG A 108 -3.53 -5.04 25.49
C ARG A 108 -3.73 -3.59 25.06
N ASN A 109 -2.78 -2.73 25.37
CA ASN A 109 -2.72 -1.38 24.84
C ASN A 109 -1.91 -1.41 23.54
N ILE A 110 -2.58 -1.16 22.40
CA ILE A 110 -1.94 -1.20 21.08
C ILE A 110 -1.66 0.23 20.63
N GLY A 111 -0.38 0.52 20.38
CA GLY A 111 0.11 1.87 20.09
C GLY A 111 -0.15 2.32 18.64
N CYS A 112 -0.21 3.62 18.49
CA CYS A 112 -0.07 4.33 17.21
C CYS A 112 1.30 5.02 17.17
N SER A 113 1.79 5.34 15.98
CA SER A 113 3.07 6.05 15.81
C SER A 113 3.06 7.45 16.46
N HIS A 114 1.90 8.12 16.43
CA HIS A 114 1.71 9.48 16.96
C HIS A 114 0.31 9.63 17.56
N VAL A 115 0.13 10.68 18.38
CA VAL A 115 -1.19 11.20 18.76
C VAL A 115 -1.68 12.05 17.59
N HIS A 116 -2.74 11.62 16.89
CA HIS A 116 -3.26 12.33 15.72
C HIS A 116 -4.42 13.29 16.05
N GLY A 117 -5.06 13.14 17.22
CA GLY A 117 -6.28 13.89 17.57
C GLY A 117 -7.46 13.52 16.68
N ASN A 118 -8.29 14.49 16.32
CA ASN A 118 -9.38 14.33 15.37
C ASN A 118 -8.85 14.31 13.94
N ILE A 119 -9.16 13.26 13.20
CA ILE A 119 -8.75 13.07 11.81
C ILE A 119 -9.89 12.47 11.00
N THR A 120 -9.99 12.86 9.73
CA THR A 120 -10.89 12.23 8.76
C THR A 120 -10.41 10.83 8.36
N LEU A 121 -11.26 10.05 7.69
CA LEU A 121 -10.86 8.76 7.12
C LEU A 121 -9.68 8.93 6.13
N LYS A 122 -9.72 9.95 5.28
CA LYS A 122 -8.66 10.28 4.33
C LYS A 122 -7.34 10.59 5.06
N ASP A 123 -7.39 11.43 6.10
CA ASP A 123 -6.21 11.72 6.94
C ASP A 123 -5.68 10.48 7.67
N ALA A 124 -6.55 9.57 8.08
CA ALA A 124 -6.16 8.34 8.75
C ALA A 124 -5.28 7.44 7.85
N VAL A 125 -5.54 7.43 6.54
CA VAL A 125 -4.68 6.78 5.54
C VAL A 125 -3.38 7.57 5.35
N ALA A 126 -3.49 8.88 5.10
CA ALA A 126 -2.36 9.76 4.81
C ALA A 126 -1.34 9.81 5.96
N LYS A 127 -1.81 9.91 7.20
CA LYS A 127 -1.01 9.94 8.43
C LYS A 127 -0.72 8.56 9.02
N SER A 128 -1.21 7.51 8.36
CA SER A 128 -0.98 6.11 8.76
C SER A 128 -1.43 5.76 10.19
N CYS A 129 -2.65 6.17 10.60
CA CYS A 129 -3.16 6.01 11.95
C CYS A 129 -3.58 4.57 12.26
N ASN A 130 -2.90 3.90 13.22
CA ASN A 130 -3.26 2.54 13.66
C ASN A 130 -4.62 2.52 14.39
N VAL A 131 -4.90 3.53 15.23
CA VAL A 131 -6.14 3.61 16.01
C VAL A 131 -7.35 3.65 15.08
N ALA A 132 -7.31 4.44 14.01
CA ALA A 132 -8.37 4.47 13.01
C ALA A 132 -8.56 3.10 12.35
N MET A 133 -7.46 2.45 11.92
CA MET A 133 -7.53 1.13 11.28
C MET A 133 -8.12 0.05 12.18
N MET A 134 -7.75 0.03 13.48
CA MET A 134 -8.35 -0.89 14.45
C MET A 134 -9.88 -0.70 14.56
N ASN A 135 -10.32 0.55 14.65
CA ASN A 135 -11.77 0.85 14.71
C ASN A 135 -12.48 0.47 13.40
N ILE A 136 -11.83 0.64 12.26
CA ILE A 136 -12.37 0.21 10.96
C ILE A 136 -12.50 -1.32 10.94
N GLY A 137 -11.46 -2.06 11.30
CA GLY A 137 -11.50 -3.53 11.35
C GLY A 137 -12.61 -4.04 12.28
N PHE A 138 -12.85 -3.40 13.43
CA PHE A 138 -13.95 -3.75 14.31
C PHE A 138 -15.32 -3.46 13.67
N LYS A 139 -15.45 -2.37 12.93
CA LYS A 139 -16.69 -2.00 12.23
C LYS A 139 -16.99 -2.94 11.05
N GLU A 140 -15.96 -3.42 10.36
CA GLU A 140 -16.08 -4.45 9.32
C GLU A 140 -16.51 -5.81 9.87
N GLY A 141 -15.96 -6.17 11.02
CA GLY A 141 -16.15 -7.47 11.65
C GLY A 141 -15.30 -8.60 11.02
N ALA A 142 -15.21 -9.70 11.75
CA ALA A 142 -14.33 -10.83 11.43
C ALA A 142 -14.58 -11.45 10.05
N ASP A 143 -15.85 -11.72 9.73
CA ASP A 143 -16.21 -12.40 8.48
C ASP A 143 -15.93 -11.54 7.25
N THR A 144 -16.26 -10.25 7.31
CA THR A 144 -16.02 -9.30 6.23
C THR A 144 -14.52 -9.12 6.02
N PHE A 145 -13.76 -8.90 7.09
CA PHE A 145 -12.31 -8.76 7.04
C PHE A 145 -11.65 -9.98 6.39
N TYR A 146 -11.99 -11.20 6.86
CA TYR A 146 -11.48 -12.44 6.30
C TYR A 146 -11.85 -12.62 4.82
N LYS A 147 -13.10 -12.36 4.46
CA LYS A 147 -13.59 -12.45 3.07
C LYS A 147 -12.74 -11.59 2.14
N TYR A 148 -12.54 -10.31 2.48
CA TYR A 148 -11.82 -9.39 1.62
C TYR A 148 -10.30 -9.63 1.61
N GLN A 149 -9.71 -10.07 2.72
CA GLN A 149 -8.31 -10.51 2.74
C GLN A 149 -8.07 -11.61 1.69
N ASN A 150 -8.97 -12.58 1.59
CA ASN A 150 -8.92 -13.61 0.55
C ASN A 150 -9.22 -13.09 -0.86
N ILE A 151 -10.15 -12.14 -1.00
CA ILE A 151 -10.49 -11.51 -2.30
C ILE A 151 -9.27 -10.77 -2.84
N PHE A 152 -8.53 -10.07 -2.00
CA PHE A 152 -7.28 -9.38 -2.39
C PHE A 152 -6.10 -10.32 -2.62
N GLY A 153 -6.23 -11.61 -2.35
CA GLY A 153 -5.23 -12.63 -2.71
C GLY A 153 -4.28 -13.02 -1.58
N PHE A 154 -4.44 -12.50 -0.37
CA PHE A 154 -3.61 -12.89 0.76
C PHE A 154 -3.93 -14.33 1.18
N GLY A 155 -2.87 -15.12 1.44
CA GLY A 155 -2.99 -16.55 1.72
C GLY A 155 -3.29 -17.41 0.49
N ARG A 156 -3.09 -16.89 -0.72
CA ARG A 156 -3.27 -17.61 -1.98
C ARG A 156 -2.09 -17.38 -2.90
N SER A 157 -1.74 -18.39 -3.70
CA SER A 157 -0.79 -18.20 -4.81
C SER A 157 -1.31 -17.14 -5.78
N THR A 158 -0.40 -16.27 -6.25
CA THR A 158 -0.70 -15.29 -7.29
C THR A 158 -0.80 -15.95 -8.67
N GLY A 159 -0.15 -17.12 -8.82
CA GLY A 159 -0.06 -17.86 -10.06
C GLY A 159 0.86 -17.20 -11.08
N ILE A 160 1.85 -16.44 -10.60
CA ILE A 160 2.92 -15.89 -11.47
C ILE A 160 3.64 -17.03 -12.19
N ASP A 161 4.06 -16.80 -13.41
CA ASP A 161 4.74 -17.76 -14.27
C ASP A 161 6.24 -17.96 -13.93
N LEU A 162 6.57 -17.90 -12.65
CA LEU A 162 7.89 -18.15 -12.09
C LEU A 162 7.87 -19.35 -11.12
N PRO A 163 8.92 -20.16 -11.08
CA PRO A 163 9.06 -21.22 -10.07
C PRO A 163 9.41 -20.64 -8.69
N GLY A 164 9.00 -21.34 -7.63
CA GLY A 164 9.41 -21.01 -6.25
C GLY A 164 8.48 -20.04 -5.51
N GLU A 165 7.25 -19.82 -6.01
CA GLU A 165 6.25 -19.08 -5.26
C GLU A 165 5.87 -19.81 -3.96
N THR A 166 5.99 -19.12 -2.82
CA THR A 166 5.73 -19.69 -1.49
C THR A 166 4.23 -19.80 -1.21
N ASP A 167 3.82 -20.97 -0.67
CA ASP A 167 2.46 -21.13 -0.13
C ASP A 167 2.32 -20.35 1.19
N THR A 168 1.47 -19.34 1.18
CA THR A 168 1.21 -18.47 2.34
C THR A 168 -0.09 -18.76 3.05
N LYS A 169 -0.79 -19.86 2.71
CA LYS A 169 -2.10 -20.21 3.27
C LYS A 169 -2.08 -20.33 4.79
N SER A 170 -1.01 -20.88 5.36
CA SER A 170 -0.83 -21.00 6.81
C SER A 170 -0.35 -19.72 7.51
N LEU A 171 0.02 -18.69 6.74
CA LEU A 171 0.57 -17.43 7.23
C LEU A 171 -0.50 -16.33 7.40
N VAL A 172 -1.74 -16.60 7.02
CA VAL A 172 -2.90 -15.76 7.25
C VAL A 172 -3.90 -16.44 8.17
N TYR A 173 -4.64 -15.67 8.92
CA TYR A 173 -5.66 -16.19 9.82
C TYR A 173 -6.92 -16.58 9.05
N ASN A 174 -7.72 -17.50 9.63
CA ASN A 174 -9.05 -17.82 9.15
C ASN A 174 -10.12 -17.00 9.91
N ALA A 175 -11.38 -17.07 9.47
CA ALA A 175 -12.48 -16.30 10.06
C ALA A 175 -12.62 -16.51 11.57
N SER A 176 -12.43 -17.75 12.08
CA SER A 176 -12.55 -18.05 13.51
C SER A 176 -11.46 -17.37 14.35
N ASN A 177 -10.28 -17.16 13.82
CA ASN A 177 -9.20 -16.46 14.51
C ASN A 177 -9.51 -14.97 14.69
N TYR A 178 -10.24 -14.35 13.76
CA TYR A 178 -10.64 -12.95 13.83
C TYR A 178 -11.74 -12.66 14.86
N SER A 179 -12.36 -13.69 15.46
CA SER A 179 -13.19 -13.51 16.65
C SER A 179 -12.37 -12.97 17.85
N ASN A 180 -11.05 -13.16 17.85
CA ASN A 180 -10.14 -12.52 18.78
C ASN A 180 -9.91 -11.07 18.35
N SER A 181 -10.40 -10.13 19.16
CA SER A 181 -10.30 -8.69 18.87
C SER A 181 -8.87 -8.19 18.68
N VAL A 182 -7.87 -8.76 19.38
CA VAL A 182 -6.46 -8.38 19.23
C VAL A 182 -5.94 -8.80 17.86
N THR A 183 -6.30 -10.02 17.40
CA THR A 183 -5.89 -10.50 16.08
C THR A 183 -6.49 -9.61 14.98
N LEU A 184 -7.79 -9.33 15.05
CA LEU A 184 -8.46 -8.45 14.08
C LEU A 184 -7.85 -7.05 14.08
N ALA A 185 -7.64 -6.46 15.26
CA ALA A 185 -7.05 -5.13 15.42
C ALA A 185 -5.67 -5.03 14.77
N THR A 186 -4.78 -6.00 15.03
CA THR A 186 -3.40 -5.97 14.52
C THR A 186 -3.34 -6.24 13.02
N ASN A 187 -4.17 -7.15 12.51
CA ASN A 187 -4.25 -7.43 11.09
C ASN A 187 -4.80 -6.22 10.31
N ALA A 188 -5.72 -5.42 10.90
CA ALA A 188 -6.27 -4.24 10.27
C ALA A 188 -5.22 -3.16 9.89
N PHE A 189 -4.05 -3.16 10.54
CA PHE A 189 -2.93 -2.29 10.16
C PHE A 189 -1.71 -3.06 9.63
N GLY A 190 -1.88 -4.35 9.28
CA GLY A 190 -0.89 -5.13 8.54
C GLY A 190 0.14 -5.86 9.38
N GLN A 191 -0.14 -6.17 10.64
CA GLN A 191 0.73 -6.97 11.50
C GLN A 191 0.11 -8.31 11.88
N ASN A 192 0.96 -9.26 12.33
CA ASN A 192 0.61 -10.61 12.73
C ASN A 192 0.08 -11.52 11.62
N PHE A 193 0.36 -11.23 10.36
CA PHE A 193 0.24 -12.15 9.25
C PHE A 193 1.32 -11.83 8.22
N ASN A 194 1.70 -12.81 7.40
CA ASN A 194 2.76 -12.63 6.41
C ASN A 194 2.22 -12.84 4.99
N CYS A 195 2.81 -12.11 4.06
CA CYS A 195 2.57 -12.24 2.62
C CYS A 195 3.86 -12.01 1.84
N THR A 196 3.91 -12.46 0.59
CA THR A 196 5.02 -12.16 -0.32
C THR A 196 4.88 -10.74 -0.89
N MET A 197 5.99 -10.17 -1.38
CA MET A 197 5.96 -8.90 -2.10
C MET A 197 5.04 -8.97 -3.33
N MET A 198 5.03 -10.11 -4.04
CA MET A 198 4.18 -10.30 -5.22
C MET A 198 2.69 -10.31 -4.86
N GLN A 199 2.30 -10.96 -3.75
CA GLN A 199 0.91 -10.91 -3.26
C GLN A 199 0.49 -9.47 -2.93
N MET A 200 1.39 -8.73 -2.26
CA MET A 200 1.15 -7.33 -1.94
C MET A 200 0.98 -6.48 -3.20
N ALA A 201 1.90 -6.59 -4.17
CA ALA A 201 1.85 -5.84 -5.41
C ALA A 201 0.61 -6.19 -6.26
N ALA A 202 0.30 -7.47 -6.43
CA ALA A 202 -0.86 -7.92 -7.20
C ALA A 202 -2.19 -7.46 -6.57
N GLY A 203 -2.31 -7.60 -5.24
CA GLY A 203 -3.45 -7.08 -4.48
C GLY A 203 -3.57 -5.56 -4.62
N PHE A 204 -2.46 -4.84 -4.48
CA PHE A 204 -2.43 -3.38 -4.55
C PHE A 204 -2.77 -2.87 -5.96
N CYS A 205 -2.30 -3.53 -7.02
CA CYS A 205 -2.73 -3.24 -8.38
C CYS A 205 -4.25 -3.28 -8.50
N SER A 206 -4.92 -4.26 -7.85
CA SER A 206 -6.37 -4.33 -7.88
C SER A 206 -7.07 -3.20 -7.11
N LEU A 207 -6.42 -2.60 -6.10
CA LEU A 207 -6.95 -1.41 -5.43
C LEU A 207 -6.99 -0.19 -6.33
N ILE A 208 -6.02 -0.04 -7.25
CA ILE A 208 -5.82 1.19 -8.02
C ILE A 208 -6.32 1.14 -9.46
N ASN A 209 -6.64 -0.04 -10.00
CA ASN A 209 -7.02 -0.25 -11.40
C ASN A 209 -8.52 -0.48 -11.62
N GLY A 210 -9.36 0.01 -10.70
CA GLY A 210 -10.80 -0.20 -10.74
C GLY A 210 -11.24 -1.56 -10.21
N GLY A 211 -10.41 -2.27 -9.43
CA GLY A 211 -10.76 -3.51 -8.75
C GLY A 211 -10.50 -4.80 -9.54
N ASN A 212 -9.72 -4.78 -10.61
CA ASN A 212 -9.42 -5.98 -11.38
C ASN A 212 -8.16 -6.66 -10.86
N TYR A 213 -8.30 -7.87 -10.33
CA TYR A 213 -7.16 -8.66 -9.90
C TYR A 213 -6.65 -9.49 -11.08
N TYR A 214 -5.48 -9.11 -11.61
CA TYR A 214 -4.83 -9.81 -12.71
C TYR A 214 -3.92 -10.92 -12.21
N ARG A 215 -3.76 -11.98 -13.03
CA ARG A 215 -2.65 -12.92 -12.86
C ARG A 215 -1.35 -12.20 -13.24
N PRO A 216 -0.38 -12.06 -12.31
CA PRO A 216 0.93 -11.53 -12.70
C PRO A 216 1.63 -12.47 -13.65
N HIS A 217 2.37 -11.94 -14.63
CA HIS A 217 3.19 -12.73 -15.55
C HIS A 217 4.38 -11.90 -16.05
N ILE A 218 5.48 -12.57 -16.36
CA ILE A 218 6.69 -12.00 -16.94
C ILE A 218 6.79 -12.32 -18.41
N VAL A 219 6.35 -13.53 -18.81
CA VAL A 219 6.39 -13.98 -20.18
C VAL A 219 5.33 -13.24 -20.99
N LYS A 220 5.75 -12.45 -21.98
CA LYS A 220 4.86 -11.77 -22.91
C LYS A 220 4.39 -12.68 -24.01
N GLN A 221 5.31 -13.46 -24.62
CA GLN A 221 4.99 -14.36 -25.72
C GLN A 221 6.02 -15.50 -25.83
N ILE A 222 5.60 -16.60 -26.43
CA ILE A 222 6.45 -17.73 -26.80
C ILE A 222 6.59 -17.72 -28.32
N GLN A 223 7.83 -17.77 -28.79
CA GLN A 223 8.15 -17.81 -30.22
C GLN A 223 8.84 -19.12 -30.56
N SER A 224 8.65 -19.58 -31.80
CA SER A 224 9.44 -20.67 -32.39
C SER A 224 10.78 -20.16 -32.88
N ASP A 225 11.69 -21.09 -33.21
CA ASP A 225 13.08 -20.78 -33.65
C ASP A 225 13.13 -19.84 -34.87
N ASN A 226 12.09 -19.83 -35.71
CA ASN A 226 11.98 -18.94 -36.88
C ASN A 226 11.31 -17.59 -36.54
N GLY A 227 11.06 -17.30 -35.27
CA GLY A 227 10.45 -16.04 -34.82
C GLY A 227 8.92 -15.97 -34.92
N ALA A 228 8.26 -17.04 -35.36
CA ALA A 228 6.79 -17.05 -35.39
C ALA A 228 6.22 -17.14 -33.95
N VAL A 229 5.21 -16.31 -33.64
CA VAL A 229 4.53 -16.34 -32.35
C VAL A 229 3.73 -17.63 -32.23
N VAL A 230 4.12 -18.50 -31.29
CA VAL A 230 3.43 -19.75 -30.95
C VAL A 230 2.30 -19.48 -29.95
N LYS A 231 2.55 -18.61 -28.97
CA LYS A 231 1.57 -18.23 -27.96
C LYS A 231 1.83 -16.82 -27.48
N ASP A 232 0.77 -16.02 -27.44
CA ASP A 232 0.77 -14.70 -26.80
C ASP A 232 0.13 -14.81 -25.42
N ILE A 233 0.78 -14.24 -24.41
CA ILE A 233 0.30 -14.25 -23.02
C ILE A 233 -0.36 -12.91 -22.77
N GLY A 234 -1.67 -12.89 -22.85
CA GLY A 234 -2.46 -11.69 -22.59
C GLY A 234 -2.78 -11.46 -21.11
N LYS A 235 -3.43 -10.36 -20.85
CA LYS A 235 -3.93 -10.02 -19.49
C LYS A 235 -5.05 -10.99 -19.09
N GLU A 236 -4.93 -11.62 -17.93
CA GLU A 236 -5.95 -12.52 -17.36
C GLU A 236 -6.50 -11.90 -16.08
N VAL A 237 -7.78 -11.51 -16.09
CA VAL A 237 -8.50 -11.06 -14.89
C VAL A 237 -9.01 -12.28 -14.14
N LEU A 238 -8.47 -12.53 -12.95
CA LEU A 238 -8.89 -13.67 -12.12
C LEU A 238 -10.18 -13.39 -11.36
N ARG A 239 -10.39 -12.14 -10.94
CA ARG A 239 -11.57 -11.72 -10.18
C ARG A 239 -11.68 -10.21 -10.05
N LYS A 240 -12.86 -9.74 -9.68
CA LYS A 240 -13.12 -8.36 -9.24
C LYS A 240 -12.96 -8.31 -7.72
N THR A 241 -12.20 -7.35 -7.19
CA THR A 241 -11.96 -7.18 -5.76
C THR A 241 -12.86 -6.13 -5.14
N ILE A 242 -12.96 -4.98 -5.80
CA ILE A 242 -13.74 -3.80 -5.36
C ILE A 242 -14.37 -3.13 -6.58
N SER A 243 -15.28 -2.21 -6.33
CA SER A 243 -15.87 -1.33 -7.35
C SER A 243 -14.85 -0.29 -7.86
N GLU A 244 -15.16 0.32 -8.99
CA GLU A 244 -14.35 1.41 -9.53
C GLU A 244 -14.43 2.67 -8.65
N GLU A 245 -15.59 2.92 -8.05
CA GLU A 245 -15.81 4.02 -7.11
C GLU A 245 -14.93 3.88 -5.86
N THR A 246 -14.90 2.69 -5.24
CA THR A 246 -14.01 2.40 -4.13
C THR A 246 -12.55 2.57 -4.54
N SER A 247 -12.17 2.07 -5.72
CA SER A 247 -10.81 2.21 -6.26
C SER A 247 -10.41 3.68 -6.43
N ALA A 248 -11.26 4.52 -7.02
CA ALA A 248 -11.01 5.94 -7.20
C ALA A 248 -10.85 6.66 -5.84
N THR A 249 -11.70 6.34 -4.88
CA THR A 249 -11.60 6.87 -3.51
C THR A 249 -10.27 6.50 -2.86
N ILE A 250 -9.85 5.26 -2.95
CA ILE A 250 -8.58 4.78 -2.39
C ILE A 250 -7.39 5.44 -3.07
N ARG A 251 -7.39 5.62 -4.40
CA ARG A 251 -6.33 6.37 -5.11
C ARG A 251 -6.21 7.80 -4.58
N SER A 252 -7.34 8.51 -4.42
CA SER A 252 -7.35 9.87 -3.85
C SER A 252 -6.78 9.92 -2.42
N TYR A 253 -7.04 8.91 -1.58
CA TYR A 253 -6.50 8.87 -0.22
C TYR A 253 -4.99 8.61 -0.22
N MET A 254 -4.51 7.78 -1.14
CA MET A 254 -3.08 7.50 -1.30
C MET A 254 -2.34 8.66 -1.95
N GLN A 255 -2.98 9.44 -2.82
CA GLN A 255 -2.44 10.69 -3.33
C GLN A 255 -2.17 11.68 -2.19
N GLN A 256 -3.12 11.87 -1.27
CA GLN A 256 -2.90 12.73 -0.10
C GLN A 256 -1.75 12.25 0.79
N THR A 257 -1.49 10.94 0.84
CA THR A 257 -0.32 10.41 1.56
C THR A 257 0.99 10.99 1.01
N VAL A 258 1.08 11.18 -0.31
CA VAL A 258 2.25 11.76 -0.98
C VAL A 258 2.20 13.30 -0.95
N GLU A 259 1.05 13.92 -1.07
CA GLU A 259 0.94 15.39 -1.06
C GLU A 259 1.23 16.01 0.30
N SER A 260 0.72 15.41 1.38
CA SER A 260 0.78 16.00 2.73
C SER A 260 0.92 14.99 3.87
N GLY A 261 1.08 13.71 3.56
CA GLY A 261 1.17 12.64 4.54
C GLY A 261 2.59 12.11 4.76
N THR A 262 2.68 10.80 5.04
CA THR A 262 3.95 10.12 5.35
C THR A 262 4.84 9.87 4.12
N GLY A 263 4.33 10.07 2.91
CA GLY A 263 5.01 9.81 1.63
C GLY A 263 5.49 11.06 0.89
N THR A 264 5.57 12.23 1.53
CA THR A 264 5.87 13.51 0.85
C THR A 264 7.19 13.53 0.08
N LYS A 265 8.16 12.70 0.45
CA LYS A 265 9.43 12.56 -0.27
C LYS A 265 9.29 11.86 -1.63
N ALA A 266 8.17 11.20 -1.93
CA ALA A 266 7.90 10.57 -3.23
C ALA A 266 7.44 11.56 -4.31
N GLN A 267 7.22 12.82 -3.99
CA GLN A 267 6.77 13.82 -4.96
C GLN A 267 7.79 14.00 -6.09
N ILE A 268 7.28 13.93 -7.33
CA ILE A 268 8.03 14.20 -8.56
C ILE A 268 7.27 15.31 -9.31
N GLU A 269 7.99 16.37 -9.69
CA GLU A 269 7.40 17.51 -10.38
C GLU A 269 6.74 17.08 -11.70
N GLY A 270 5.51 17.51 -11.90
CA GLY A 270 4.72 17.18 -13.10
C GLY A 270 4.05 15.82 -13.10
N TYR A 271 4.14 15.02 -12.02
CA TYR A 271 3.48 13.72 -11.93
C TYR A 271 2.55 13.64 -10.73
N SER A 272 1.33 13.12 -10.93
CA SER A 272 0.48 12.75 -9.81
C SER A 272 0.90 11.38 -9.28
N ILE A 273 1.26 11.33 -8.00
CA ILE A 273 1.76 10.11 -7.35
C ILE A 273 0.87 9.80 -6.16
N GLY A 274 0.44 8.56 -6.09
CA GLY A 274 -0.21 7.98 -4.91
C GLY A 274 0.67 6.91 -4.28
N GLY A 275 0.59 6.72 -2.98
CA GLY A 275 1.39 5.68 -2.35
C GLY A 275 1.14 5.49 -0.87
N LYS A 276 1.83 4.50 -0.29
CA LYS A 276 1.74 4.18 1.13
C LYS A 276 3.07 3.71 1.69
N THR A 277 3.49 4.32 2.79
CA THR A 277 4.64 3.87 3.60
C THR A 277 4.30 2.65 4.44
N GLY A 278 5.24 1.75 4.60
CA GLY A 278 5.19 0.61 5.49
C GLY A 278 6.35 0.61 6.48
N THR A 279 6.07 0.14 7.69
CA THR A 279 7.07 -0.15 8.72
C THR A 279 6.52 -1.31 9.53
N ALA A 280 7.23 -2.41 9.55
CA ALA A 280 6.92 -3.58 10.35
C ALA A 280 8.13 -3.93 11.23
N GLU A 281 7.91 -4.05 12.53
CA GLU A 281 8.92 -4.54 13.46
C GLU A 281 8.98 -6.06 13.36
N LYS A 282 10.16 -6.60 13.10
CA LYS A 282 10.37 -8.04 12.94
C LYS A 282 10.21 -8.80 14.27
N ILE A 283 9.92 -10.08 14.18
CA ILE A 283 9.86 -10.98 15.33
C ILE A 283 11.22 -11.66 15.48
N PRO A 284 11.83 -11.66 16.67
CA PRO A 284 11.30 -11.16 17.95
C PRO A 284 11.43 -9.65 18.13
N ARG A 285 10.32 -8.98 18.51
CA ARG A 285 10.21 -7.50 18.56
C ARG A 285 11.14 -6.81 19.57
N ASN A 286 11.80 -7.54 20.44
CA ASN A 286 12.79 -7.02 21.38
C ASN A 286 14.12 -6.63 20.71
N LYS A 287 14.43 -7.16 19.53
CA LYS A 287 15.62 -6.80 18.74
C LYS A 287 15.52 -5.43 18.09
N LYS A 288 14.29 -4.94 17.84
CA LYS A 288 13.99 -3.70 17.12
C LYS A 288 14.52 -3.67 15.69
N ASP A 289 14.54 -4.83 15.06
CA ASP A 289 14.82 -4.96 13.64
C ASP A 289 13.55 -4.65 12.84
N TYR A 290 13.68 -3.93 11.74
CA TYR A 290 12.56 -3.42 10.98
C TYR A 290 12.64 -3.81 9.51
N TYR A 291 11.47 -4.09 8.97
CA TYR A 291 11.20 -4.18 7.55
C TYR A 291 10.47 -2.92 7.13
N ILE A 292 11.11 -2.07 6.37
CA ILE A 292 10.54 -0.80 5.90
C ILE A 292 10.21 -0.88 4.43
N SER A 293 9.18 -0.14 4.02
CA SER A 293 8.70 -0.22 2.64
C SER A 293 7.97 1.04 2.19
N PHE A 294 7.89 1.19 0.88
CA PHE A 294 6.99 2.12 0.21
C PHE A 294 6.43 1.47 -1.05
N ILE A 295 5.13 1.61 -1.24
CA ILE A 295 4.45 1.21 -2.47
C ILE A 295 3.83 2.45 -3.10
N GLY A 296 4.30 2.82 -4.28
CA GLY A 296 3.91 4.00 -5.01
C GLY A 296 3.40 3.68 -6.41
N PHE A 297 2.57 4.55 -6.96
CA PHE A 297 2.03 4.41 -8.32
C PHE A 297 1.78 5.77 -8.97
N THR A 298 1.80 5.77 -10.29
CA THR A 298 1.57 6.96 -11.13
C THR A 298 0.98 6.55 -12.49
N PRO A 299 0.20 7.42 -13.18
CA PRO A 299 -0.56 8.56 -12.67
C PRO A 299 -1.69 8.14 -11.73
N VAL A 300 -2.19 9.05 -10.89
CA VAL A 300 -3.25 8.71 -9.91
C VAL A 300 -4.57 8.39 -10.59
N GLU A 301 -4.98 9.16 -11.58
CA GLU A 301 -6.26 8.99 -12.26
C GLU A 301 -6.31 7.72 -13.10
N SER A 302 -5.22 7.38 -13.77
CA SER A 302 -5.12 6.18 -14.63
C SER A 302 -3.77 5.48 -14.40
N PRO A 303 -3.61 4.70 -13.34
CA PRO A 303 -2.34 4.10 -12.96
C PRO A 303 -1.77 3.18 -14.05
N GLN A 304 -0.51 3.45 -14.43
CA GLN A 304 0.24 2.69 -15.42
C GLN A 304 1.46 2.00 -14.83
N LEU A 305 2.01 2.56 -13.76
CA LEU A 305 3.19 2.06 -13.07
C LEU A 305 2.90 1.92 -11.59
N LEU A 306 3.32 0.80 -11.01
CA LEU A 306 3.38 0.57 -9.57
C LEU A 306 4.78 0.09 -9.23
N ILE A 307 5.42 0.72 -8.24
CA ILE A 307 6.70 0.31 -7.70
C ILE A 307 6.54 -0.01 -6.22
N TYR A 308 7.00 -1.18 -5.80
CA TYR A 308 7.03 -1.60 -4.40
C TYR A 308 8.47 -1.83 -3.97
N VAL A 309 8.98 -0.94 -3.13
CA VAL A 309 10.32 -1.02 -2.56
C VAL A 309 10.24 -1.49 -1.13
N THR A 310 11.11 -2.43 -0.78
CA THR A 310 11.27 -2.93 0.58
C THR A 310 12.75 -2.92 0.97
N ILE A 311 13.04 -2.60 2.21
CA ILE A 311 14.39 -2.66 2.79
C ILE A 311 14.29 -3.44 4.09
N ASP A 312 14.97 -4.57 4.14
CA ASP A 312 15.04 -5.43 5.31
C ASP A 312 16.26 -5.04 6.14
N GLU A 313 16.03 -4.77 7.42
CA GLU A 313 17.06 -4.41 8.40
C GLU A 313 18.07 -3.35 7.88
N PRO A 314 17.60 -2.14 7.53
CA PRO A 314 18.48 -1.12 6.98
C PRO A 314 19.63 -0.81 7.96
N ASN A 315 20.86 -0.81 7.45
CA ASN A 315 22.06 -0.55 8.25
C ASN A 315 22.20 0.94 8.62
N VAL A 316 21.29 1.40 9.46
CA VAL A 316 21.23 2.79 9.97
C VAL A 316 20.85 2.78 11.44
N SER A 317 21.19 3.85 12.17
CA SER A 317 20.91 3.98 13.61
C SER A 317 19.41 3.98 13.96
N PHE A 318 18.53 4.36 13.04
CA PHE A 318 17.07 4.35 13.22
C PHE A 318 16.42 3.58 12.06
N GLN A 319 16.31 2.28 12.23
CA GLN A 319 15.81 1.38 11.18
C GLN A 319 14.34 1.61 10.79
N ALA A 320 13.50 2.09 11.71
CA ALA A 320 12.07 2.32 11.45
C ALA A 320 11.78 3.51 10.50
N ASN A 321 12.81 4.06 9.82
CA ASN A 321 12.68 5.19 8.92
C ASN A 321 12.23 4.76 7.52
N ALA A 322 10.92 4.64 7.29
CA ALA A 322 10.37 4.33 5.97
C ALA A 322 10.72 5.37 4.88
N GLY A 323 11.21 6.57 5.25
CA GLY A 323 11.66 7.58 4.30
C GLY A 323 12.77 7.11 3.37
N LEU A 324 13.59 6.14 3.79
CA LEU A 324 14.63 5.53 2.95
C LEU A 324 14.01 4.76 1.76
N ALA A 325 12.94 4.00 2.02
CA ALA A 325 12.23 3.28 0.97
C ALA A 325 11.48 4.23 0.03
N VAL A 326 10.98 5.36 0.56
CA VAL A 326 10.33 6.41 -0.25
C VAL A 326 11.31 7.06 -1.20
N GLU A 327 12.50 7.43 -0.72
CA GLU A 327 13.55 8.05 -1.55
C GLU A 327 14.06 7.11 -2.64
N LEU A 328 14.23 5.82 -2.31
CA LEU A 328 14.66 4.82 -3.28
C LEU A 328 13.58 4.58 -4.36
N GLU A 329 12.31 4.48 -3.94
CA GLU A 329 11.20 4.31 -4.88
C GLU A 329 11.08 5.51 -5.82
N LYS A 330 11.19 6.73 -5.28
CA LYS A 330 11.20 7.96 -6.08
C LYS A 330 12.30 7.92 -7.15
N ALA A 331 13.54 7.59 -6.78
CA ALA A 331 14.65 7.51 -7.72
C ALA A 331 14.37 6.46 -8.83
N CYS A 332 13.80 5.30 -8.47
CA CYS A 332 13.38 4.31 -9.45
C CYS A 332 12.25 4.82 -10.36
N MET A 333 11.27 5.53 -9.78
CA MET A 333 10.14 6.04 -10.54
C MET A 333 10.58 7.11 -11.55
N GLU A 334 11.45 8.04 -11.17
CA GLU A 334 12.01 9.07 -12.04
C GLU A 334 12.66 8.49 -13.30
N GLU A 335 13.38 7.37 -13.17
CA GLU A 335 14.03 6.70 -14.31
C GLU A 335 13.02 5.90 -15.18
N ILE A 336 12.04 5.25 -14.53
CA ILE A 336 11.12 4.32 -15.21
C ILE A 336 10.02 5.06 -15.98
N VAL A 337 9.53 6.20 -15.50
CA VAL A 337 8.45 6.94 -16.18
C VAL A 337 8.85 7.35 -17.60
N ASP A 338 10.10 7.73 -17.80
CA ASP A 338 10.63 8.09 -19.12
C ASP A 338 10.73 6.86 -20.04
N VAL A 339 11.20 5.72 -19.52
CA VAL A 339 11.32 4.47 -20.27
C VAL A 339 9.95 3.97 -20.71
N LEU A 340 8.92 4.14 -19.88
CA LEU A 340 7.55 3.73 -20.19
C LEU A 340 6.77 4.77 -21.01
N GLY A 341 7.35 5.96 -21.23
CA GLY A 341 6.71 7.05 -21.94
C GLY A 341 5.51 7.65 -21.20
N ILE A 342 5.48 7.53 -19.86
CA ILE A 342 4.49 8.19 -19.01
C ILE A 342 4.84 9.66 -18.99
N LYS A 343 3.93 10.51 -19.48
CA LYS A 343 4.20 11.96 -19.61
C LYS A 343 3.77 12.69 -18.33
N PRO A 344 4.50 13.78 -17.99
CA PRO A 344 4.06 14.71 -16.96
C PRO A 344 2.65 15.24 -17.26
N GLU A 345 1.87 15.46 -16.22
CA GLU A 345 0.60 16.18 -16.33
C GLU A 345 0.92 17.63 -16.67
N THR A 346 0.49 18.08 -17.85
CA THR A 346 0.64 19.48 -18.23
C THR A 346 -0.25 20.31 -17.31
N THR A 347 0.36 21.14 -16.48
CA THR A 347 -0.37 22.27 -15.88
C THR A 347 -0.78 23.18 -17.04
N ASP A 348 -2.05 23.10 -17.46
CA ASP A 348 -2.63 24.09 -18.35
C ASP A 348 -2.66 25.47 -17.65
N THR A 349 -1.50 26.12 -17.62
CA THR A 349 -1.34 27.53 -17.29
C THR A 349 -1.43 28.43 -18.54
N SER A 350 -2.05 27.93 -19.62
CA SER A 350 -2.26 28.72 -20.84
C SER A 350 -3.74 28.94 -21.11
N ASN A 351 -4.42 29.71 -20.24
CA ASN A 351 -5.66 30.37 -20.60
C ASN A 351 -5.85 31.68 -19.84
N THR A 352 -4.88 32.60 -19.98
CA THR A 352 -5.08 34.03 -19.80
C THR A 352 -4.00 34.75 -20.59
N ASP A 353 -4.18 34.81 -21.92
CA ASP A 353 -3.60 35.90 -22.67
C ASP A 353 -4.34 36.12 -23.99
N ASN A 354 -4.99 37.30 -24.05
CA ASN A 354 -5.15 38.16 -25.22
C ASN A 354 -5.97 37.66 -26.43
N ALA A 355 -7.24 38.00 -26.39
CA ALA A 355 -7.93 38.45 -27.60
C ALA A 355 -8.05 39.98 -27.59
N SER A 356 -6.95 40.65 -27.92
CA SER A 356 -6.99 42.03 -28.45
C SER A 356 -6.71 41.94 -29.94
N THR A 357 -7.77 41.78 -30.72
CA THR A 357 -7.70 41.98 -32.15
C THR A 357 -8.20 43.37 -32.45
N GLU A 358 -7.29 44.26 -32.81
CA GLU A 358 -7.57 45.46 -33.54
C GLU A 358 -8.33 45.12 -34.83
N GLN A 359 -9.55 45.68 -34.96
CA GLN A 359 -10.18 45.88 -36.27
C GLN A 359 -10.39 47.37 -36.47
N LYS A 360 -9.72 47.87 -37.49
CA LYS A 360 -9.89 49.19 -38.09
C LYS A 360 -11.24 49.30 -38.77
N ASP A 361 -11.75 50.54 -38.65
CA ASP A 361 -12.84 51.18 -39.34
C ASP A 361 -13.13 50.77 -40.77
N ASP A 362 -14.42 50.63 -41.09
CA ASP A 362 -14.97 51.45 -42.14
C ASP A 362 -16.50 51.64 -42.00
N THR A 363 -16.87 52.90 -42.11
CA THR A 363 -18.11 53.65 -42.24
C THR A 363 -19.33 52.98 -42.89
N SER A 364 -20.54 53.12 -42.35
CA SER A 364 -21.58 54.11 -42.80
C SER A 364 -22.95 53.93 -42.11
N SER A 365 -23.37 55.01 -41.58
CA SER A 365 -24.70 55.64 -41.46
C SER A 365 -26.04 54.84 -41.53
N ALA A 366 -26.87 54.98 -40.54
CA ALA A 366 -28.18 55.74 -40.58
C ALA A 366 -29.09 55.27 -39.43
N THR A 367 -29.39 56.21 -38.54
CA THR A 367 -30.72 56.73 -38.08
C THR A 367 -31.84 55.66 -37.85
N THR A 368 -32.53 55.60 -36.73
CA THR A 368 -33.43 56.54 -36.06
C THR A 368 -34.05 55.95 -34.81
N GLU A 369 -34.14 56.75 -33.75
CA GLU A 369 -35.23 56.95 -32.79
C GLU A 369 -35.85 55.72 -32.06
N ALA A 370 -35.89 55.77 -30.79
CA ALA A 370 -36.48 56.57 -29.72
C ALA A 370 -37.46 55.73 -28.87
N SER A 371 -37.45 56.02 -27.65
CA SER A 371 -38.48 56.12 -26.61
C SER A 371 -38.49 55.00 -25.56
N SER A 372 -37.93 55.25 -24.39
CA SER A 372 -38.48 55.79 -23.14
C SER A 372 -39.61 54.99 -22.48
N ASN A 373 -39.38 54.61 -21.25
CA ASN A 373 -39.99 54.99 -19.97
C ASN A 373 -39.81 53.90 -18.92
N THR A 374 -39.05 54.18 -17.89
CA THR A 374 -39.39 54.64 -16.54
C THR A 374 -40.62 53.99 -15.88
N THR A 375 -40.39 53.32 -14.72
CA THR A 375 -40.87 53.70 -13.38
C THR A 375 -40.61 52.58 -12.39
N LYS A 376 -39.79 52.75 -11.40
CA LYS A 376 -39.94 53.11 -9.97
C LYS A 376 -41.19 52.54 -9.27
N ASN A 377 -40.94 51.71 -8.19
CA ASN A 377 -41.16 52.04 -6.78
C ASN A 377 -41.37 50.77 -5.94
N LYS A 378 -40.63 50.68 -4.88
CA LYS A 378 -40.86 50.99 -3.44
C LYS A 378 -41.56 49.89 -2.62
N LYS A 379 -40.79 49.39 -1.63
CA LYS A 379 -40.99 49.41 -0.16
C LYS A 379 -42.30 48.89 0.42
N ASN A 380 -42.19 47.94 1.37
CA ASN A 380 -42.44 48.07 2.84
C ASN A 380 -42.51 46.68 3.49
N THR A 381 -41.67 46.38 4.47
CA THR A 381 -41.79 46.44 5.94
C THR A 381 -43.08 45.91 6.57
N SER A 382 -42.88 44.92 7.46
CA SER A 382 -43.20 44.86 8.92
C SER A 382 -43.51 43.42 9.35
N SER A 383 -42.78 42.83 10.27
CA SER A 383 -42.85 42.81 11.73
C SER A 383 -44.14 42.24 12.34
N SER A 384 -43.95 41.16 13.13
CA SER A 384 -44.47 40.98 14.52
C SER A 384 -44.33 39.52 14.94
N THR A 385 -43.47 39.21 15.86
CA THR A 385 -43.63 39.00 17.31
C THR A 385 -44.92 38.33 17.81
N THR A 386 -44.79 37.17 18.47
CA THR A 386 -45.27 36.88 19.84
C THR A 386 -44.98 35.41 20.19
N LYS A 387 -44.11 35.15 21.11
CA LYS A 387 -44.20 34.79 22.56
C LYS A 387 -45.27 33.77 22.94
N SER A 388 -44.81 32.65 23.52
CA SER A 388 -44.80 32.24 24.93
C SER A 388 -45.64 30.98 25.26
N LYS A 389 -45.13 30.10 25.99
CA LYS A 389 -45.19 29.52 27.34
C LYS A 389 -45.20 27.99 27.33
N LYS A 390 -44.23 27.36 27.93
CA LYS A 390 -44.10 26.75 29.30
C LYS A 390 -45.26 25.83 29.74
N ASN A 391 -44.94 24.56 29.99
CA ASN A 391 -45.10 23.81 31.25
C ASN A 391 -44.68 22.35 31.00
N THR A 392 -43.65 21.86 31.71
CA THR A 392 -43.50 21.20 33.01
C THR A 392 -44.34 19.93 33.29
N LYS A 393 -43.57 18.95 33.75
CA LYS A 393 -43.88 17.86 34.72
C LYS A 393 -44.26 16.51 34.11
N ASP A 394 -43.70 15.50 34.48
CA ASP A 394 -43.19 14.71 35.56
C ASP A 394 -43.37 13.21 35.24
N ALA A 395 -42.38 12.51 35.52
CA ALA A 395 -42.23 11.36 36.39
C ALA A 395 -42.52 9.94 35.87
N ALA A 396 -41.46 9.19 35.95
CA ALA A 396 -41.27 7.94 36.71
C ALA A 396 -41.77 6.60 36.16
N ASN A 397 -40.80 5.68 36.23
CA ASN A 397 -40.91 4.23 36.49
C ASN A 397 -41.46 3.30 35.38
N GLN A 398 -40.64 2.54 34.77
CA GLN A 398 -40.28 1.16 35.10
C GLN A 398 -38.99 0.77 34.43
#